data_229fe71c849b5277de82119cd79d7f18
#
_entry.id   229fe71c849b5277de82119cd79d7f18
#
_cell.length_a   1.000
_cell.length_b   1.000
_cell.length_c   1.000
_cell.angle_alpha   90.00
_cell.angle_beta   90.00
_cell.angle_gamma   90.00
#
_symmetry.space_group_name_H-M   'P 1'
#
loop_
_entity.id
_entity.type
_entity.pdbx_description
1 polymer ?
#
loop_
_entity_poly.entity_id
_entity_poly.type
_entity_poly.pdbx_seq_one_letter_code
_entity_poly.pdbx_strand_id
1 'polypeptide(L)'
;ERGIRDKLKLRAGIFGAEAWSEEMRREIEKGLGIKAYDIYGLTEISGPGVSFECSEQTGMHINEDHFIAEIIDPYTGEVLPEGEKGELVFTSITKEAFPLLRYRTRDICVLSRKPCSCGRTHVKMSRPMGRSDDMLVVKGVNVFPSQIETVLLEQGYAVNYQIIVDRVNNSDTLEVHVEMTPEMFSDQLSHVAEMEKQLVGALKAMLGIYAKVRLVAPKSIERSEGKAVRLIDKRKI
;
A
#
# COMPACT_ATOMS: atom_id res chain seq x y z
N GLU A 1 5.09 18.70 -17.85
CA GLU A 1 5.16 18.76 -19.35
C GLU A 1 4.59 20.07 -19.92
N ARG A 2 3.62 20.73 -19.26
CA ARG A 2 3.01 21.97 -19.77
C ARG A 2 3.71 23.25 -19.33
N GLY A 3 4.85 23.19 -18.63
CA GLY A 3 5.62 24.37 -18.18
C GLY A 3 4.85 25.29 -17.23
N ILE A 4 3.87 24.78 -16.48
CA ILE A 4 3.02 25.58 -15.59
C ILE A 4 3.51 25.59 -14.13
N ARG A 5 4.51 24.78 -13.78
CA ARG A 5 5.02 24.63 -12.41
C ARG A 5 5.30 25.98 -11.76
N ASP A 6 6.04 26.84 -12.45
CA ASP A 6 6.44 28.15 -11.91
C ASP A 6 5.30 29.13 -11.75
N LYS A 7 4.12 28.80 -12.30
CA LYS A 7 2.88 29.59 -12.15
C LYS A 7 2.00 29.10 -11.00
N LEU A 8 2.29 27.90 -10.46
CA LEU A 8 1.52 27.33 -9.35
C LEU A 8 1.95 28.00 -8.05
N LYS A 9 0.95 28.43 -7.25
CA LYS A 9 1.14 28.97 -5.90
C LYS A 9 0.88 27.94 -4.79
N LEU A 10 0.86 26.66 -5.16
CA LEU A 10 0.66 25.55 -4.22
C LEU A 10 1.89 25.42 -3.33
N ARG A 11 1.68 25.22 -2.04
CA ARG A 11 2.74 24.95 -1.04
C ARG A 11 2.72 23.52 -0.52
N ALA A 12 1.52 22.93 -0.48
CA ALA A 12 1.30 21.59 0.03
C ALA A 12 0.22 20.88 -0.78
N GLY A 13 0.30 19.56 -0.82
CA GLY A 13 -0.73 18.66 -1.31
C GLY A 13 -1.07 17.63 -0.23
N ILE A 14 -2.34 17.25 -0.16
CA ILE A 14 -2.84 16.20 0.73
C ILE A 14 -3.29 15.05 -0.16
N PHE A 15 -2.73 13.87 0.08
CA PHE A 15 -2.91 12.68 -0.74
C PHE A 15 -3.44 11.54 0.13
N GLY A 16 -4.37 10.77 -0.37
CA GLY A 16 -4.98 9.65 0.35
C GLY A 16 -5.91 8.83 -0.54
N ALA A 17 -6.78 8.05 0.06
CA ALA A 17 -7.69 7.09 -0.55
C ALA A 17 -7.02 5.82 -1.09
N GLU A 18 -5.76 5.90 -1.55
CA GLU A 18 -4.96 4.75 -1.96
C GLU A 18 -3.58 4.81 -1.30
N ALA A 19 -2.97 3.63 -1.13
CA ALA A 19 -1.59 3.56 -0.66
C ALA A 19 -0.64 4.13 -1.72
N TRP A 20 0.37 4.88 -1.29
CA TRP A 20 1.40 5.45 -2.13
C TRP A 20 2.76 5.39 -1.45
N SER A 21 3.82 5.28 -2.25
CA SER A 21 5.17 5.04 -1.74
C SER A 21 5.94 6.33 -1.43
N GLU A 22 7.06 6.19 -0.72
CA GLU A 22 8.00 7.32 -0.51
C GLU A 22 8.63 7.78 -1.82
N GLU A 23 8.85 6.89 -2.78
CA GLU A 23 9.34 7.22 -4.11
C GLU A 23 8.36 8.12 -4.83
N MET A 24 7.06 7.75 -4.80
CA MET A 24 5.98 8.56 -5.37
C MET A 24 5.88 9.92 -4.67
N ARG A 25 6.06 9.98 -3.35
CA ARG A 25 6.14 11.25 -2.61
C ARG A 25 7.23 12.15 -3.17
N ARG A 26 8.45 11.62 -3.31
CA ARG A 26 9.59 12.37 -3.84
C ARG A 26 9.35 12.89 -5.26
N GLU A 27 8.73 12.07 -6.10
CA GLU A 27 8.39 12.47 -7.47
C GLU A 27 7.36 13.60 -7.49
N ILE A 28 6.30 13.51 -6.67
CA ILE A 28 5.27 14.55 -6.55
C ILE A 28 5.90 15.85 -6.02
N GLU A 29 6.67 15.78 -4.93
CA GLU A 29 7.32 16.95 -4.32
C GLU A 29 8.29 17.60 -5.31
N LYS A 30 9.12 16.81 -6.00
CA LYS A 30 10.03 17.30 -7.02
C LYS A 30 9.29 17.87 -8.23
N GLY A 31 8.27 17.17 -8.71
CA GLY A 31 7.52 17.56 -9.92
C GLY A 31 6.71 18.84 -9.75
N LEU A 32 6.06 19.01 -8.59
CA LEU A 32 5.16 20.14 -8.32
C LEU A 32 5.81 21.25 -7.47
N GLY A 33 6.93 20.98 -6.80
CA GLY A 33 7.57 21.94 -5.89
C GLY A 33 6.77 22.20 -4.62
N ILE A 34 6.05 21.18 -4.12
CA ILE A 34 5.19 21.25 -2.93
C ILE A 34 5.67 20.26 -1.88
N LYS A 35 5.09 20.36 -0.66
CA LYS A 35 5.14 19.28 0.32
C LYS A 35 3.93 18.37 0.17
N ALA A 36 4.17 17.05 0.16
CA ALA A 36 3.12 16.04 -0.02
C ALA A 36 2.86 15.31 1.30
N TYR A 37 1.65 15.48 1.84
CA TYR A 37 1.22 14.91 3.12
C TYR A 37 0.22 13.79 2.91
N ASP A 38 0.34 12.76 3.72
CA ASP A 38 -0.59 11.65 3.73
C ASP A 38 -1.80 11.95 4.63
N ILE A 39 -2.97 11.47 4.21
CA ILE A 39 -4.21 11.51 4.96
C ILE A 39 -4.87 10.13 4.90
N TYR A 40 -5.34 9.67 6.03
CA TYR A 40 -6.06 8.42 6.13
C TYR A 40 -7.49 8.64 6.61
N GLY A 41 -8.40 7.87 6.07
CA GLY A 41 -9.80 7.83 6.47
C GLY A 41 -10.59 6.85 5.65
N LEU A 42 -11.79 6.54 6.12
CA LEU A 42 -12.75 5.68 5.45
C LEU A 42 -14.16 6.21 5.69
N THR A 43 -15.02 6.03 4.70
CA THR A 43 -16.40 6.52 4.71
C THR A 43 -17.19 5.96 5.88
N GLU A 44 -16.94 4.70 6.26
CA GLU A 44 -17.63 3.99 7.33
C GLU A 44 -17.45 4.68 8.68
N ILE A 45 -16.28 5.25 8.94
CA ILE A 45 -15.98 5.88 10.23
C ILE A 45 -16.43 7.35 10.26
N SER A 46 -15.92 8.19 9.39
CA SER A 46 -16.34 9.60 9.25
C SER A 46 -15.78 10.25 7.98
N GLY A 47 -15.37 9.47 6.98
CA GLY A 47 -14.78 9.98 5.75
C GLY A 47 -13.31 10.34 5.89
N PRO A 48 -12.79 11.29 5.09
CA PRO A 48 -11.37 11.64 5.11
C PRO A 48 -10.99 12.37 6.40
N GLY A 49 -9.74 12.16 6.86
CA GLY A 49 -9.23 12.91 7.99
C GLY A 49 -9.40 12.25 9.34
N VAL A 50 -9.45 10.92 9.39
CA VAL A 50 -9.31 10.17 10.66
C VAL A 50 -7.91 10.38 11.24
N SER A 51 -6.90 10.44 10.36
CA SER A 51 -5.53 10.81 10.72
C SER A 51 -4.82 11.56 9.60
N PHE A 52 -3.81 12.36 9.95
CA PHE A 52 -2.99 13.12 9.00
C PHE A 52 -1.52 13.16 9.37
N GLU A 53 -0.67 13.30 8.38
CA GLU A 53 0.73 13.64 8.58
C GLU A 53 0.91 15.08 9.06
N CYS A 54 1.98 15.30 9.80
CA CYS A 54 2.50 16.62 10.14
C CYS A 54 3.72 16.95 9.27
N SER A 55 4.38 18.10 9.56
CA SER A 55 5.60 18.54 8.87
C SER A 55 6.73 17.53 8.88
N GLU A 56 6.74 16.62 9.86
CA GLU A 56 7.81 15.61 10.03
C GLU A 56 7.68 14.43 9.08
N GLN A 57 6.48 14.21 8.48
CA GLN A 57 6.21 13.13 7.52
C GLN A 57 6.62 11.72 8.04
N THR A 58 6.49 11.49 9.35
CA THR A 58 6.91 10.24 10.03
C THR A 58 5.75 9.40 10.54
N GLY A 59 4.62 9.49 9.90
CA GLY A 59 3.36 8.84 10.27
C GLY A 59 2.25 9.85 10.53
N MET A 60 1.02 9.35 10.58
CA MET A 60 -0.19 10.15 10.66
C MET A 60 -0.69 10.23 12.09
N HIS A 61 -0.93 11.45 12.58
CA HIS A 61 -1.56 11.68 13.88
C HIS A 61 -3.05 11.40 13.82
N ILE A 62 -3.54 10.56 14.70
CA ILE A 62 -4.95 10.21 14.81
C ILE A 62 -5.68 11.33 15.56
N ASN A 63 -6.87 11.68 15.12
CA ASN A 63 -7.75 12.61 15.81
C ASN A 63 -8.42 11.92 17.01
N GLU A 64 -7.70 11.85 18.15
CA GLU A 64 -8.13 11.16 19.36
C GLU A 64 -9.30 11.81 20.08
N ASP A 65 -9.67 13.03 19.71
CA ASP A 65 -10.92 13.70 20.11
C ASP A 65 -12.16 13.07 19.45
N HIS A 66 -12.00 12.32 18.37
CA HIS A 66 -13.06 11.66 17.63
C HIS A 66 -12.95 10.14 17.61
N PHE A 67 -11.74 9.60 17.76
CA PHE A 67 -11.47 8.17 17.54
C PHE A 67 -10.56 7.57 18.59
N ILE A 68 -10.91 6.36 19.05
CA ILE A 68 -10.00 5.48 19.79
C ILE A 68 -9.43 4.48 18.78
N ALA A 69 -8.11 4.37 18.72
CA ALA A 69 -7.41 3.43 17.86
C ALA A 69 -6.79 2.29 18.66
N GLU A 70 -6.90 1.08 18.13
CA GLU A 70 -6.30 -0.14 18.64
C GLU A 70 -5.60 -0.87 17.49
N ILE A 71 -4.56 -1.65 17.81
CA ILE A 71 -4.00 -2.66 16.91
C ILE A 71 -4.35 -4.03 17.48
N ILE A 72 -4.86 -4.91 16.64
CA ILE A 72 -5.22 -6.27 17.03
C ILE A 72 -4.51 -7.31 16.17
N ASP A 73 -4.34 -8.50 16.71
CA ASP A 73 -4.04 -9.67 15.90
C ASP A 73 -5.23 -9.96 14.97
N PRO A 74 -5.04 -10.04 13.66
CA PRO A 74 -6.14 -10.22 12.72
C PRO A 74 -6.86 -11.58 12.84
N TYR A 75 -6.23 -12.59 13.46
CA TYR A 75 -6.78 -13.93 13.62
C TYR A 75 -7.47 -14.11 14.97
N THR A 76 -6.82 -13.71 16.06
CA THR A 76 -7.36 -13.89 17.42
C THR A 76 -8.26 -12.74 17.86
N GLY A 77 -8.07 -11.55 17.30
CA GLY A 77 -8.76 -10.32 17.72
C GLY A 77 -8.23 -9.72 19.01
N GLU A 78 -7.15 -10.28 19.58
CA GLU A 78 -6.50 -9.76 20.78
C GLU A 78 -5.78 -8.45 20.50
N VAL A 79 -5.82 -7.52 21.46
CA VAL A 79 -5.10 -6.24 21.34
C VAL A 79 -3.61 -6.49 21.49
N LEU A 80 -2.85 -5.97 20.54
CA LEU A 80 -1.39 -6.08 20.52
C LEU A 80 -0.74 -4.90 21.24
N PRO A 81 0.46 -5.11 21.81
CA PRO A 81 1.25 -4.03 22.40
C PRO A 81 1.59 -2.92 21.42
N GLU A 82 1.85 -1.72 21.96
CA GLU A 82 2.33 -0.59 21.15
C GLU A 82 3.63 -0.92 20.40
N GLY A 83 3.69 -0.51 19.15
CA GLY A 83 4.82 -0.76 18.27
C GLY A 83 4.76 -2.08 17.52
N GLU A 84 3.83 -2.96 17.85
CA GLU A 84 3.60 -4.17 17.08
C GLU A 84 2.75 -3.92 15.83
N LYS A 85 2.95 -4.76 14.84
CA LYS A 85 2.22 -4.73 13.58
C LYS A 85 0.95 -5.58 13.68
N GLY A 86 -0.21 -5.01 13.35
CA GLY A 86 -1.47 -5.73 13.37
C GLY A 86 -2.56 -4.98 12.62
N GLU A 87 -3.78 -5.48 12.70
CA GLU A 87 -4.94 -4.87 12.07
C GLU A 87 -5.41 -3.64 12.86
N LEU A 88 -5.58 -2.53 12.16
CA LEU A 88 -6.07 -1.29 12.73
C LEU A 88 -7.58 -1.38 13.00
N VAL A 89 -7.96 -0.97 14.20
CA VAL A 89 -9.35 -0.94 14.67
C VAL A 89 -9.66 0.46 15.16
N PHE A 90 -10.84 0.98 14.83
CA PHE A 90 -11.33 2.24 15.32
C PHE A 90 -12.65 2.12 16.07
N THR A 91 -12.77 2.88 17.15
CA THR A 91 -14.04 3.21 17.79
C THR A 91 -14.32 4.69 17.60
N SER A 92 -15.46 5.04 17.00
CA SER A 92 -15.89 6.44 16.88
C SER A 92 -16.59 6.87 18.18
N ILE A 93 -16.16 8.01 18.76
CA ILE A 93 -16.68 8.51 20.05
C ILE A 93 -17.61 9.71 19.90
N THR A 94 -17.59 10.38 18.76
CA THR A 94 -18.42 11.56 18.51
C THR A 94 -19.48 11.38 17.42
N LYS A 95 -19.51 10.20 16.78
CA LYS A 95 -20.44 9.91 15.70
C LYS A 95 -21.79 9.46 16.27
N GLU A 96 -22.81 10.31 16.18
CA GLU A 96 -24.15 10.03 16.72
C GLU A 96 -24.94 9.06 15.82
N ALA A 97 -24.96 9.33 14.52
CA ALA A 97 -25.60 8.46 13.55
C ALA A 97 -24.66 7.33 13.13
N PHE A 98 -25.12 6.10 13.35
CA PHE A 98 -24.35 4.89 13.03
C PHE A 98 -22.96 4.87 13.72
N PRO A 99 -22.89 4.93 15.05
CA PRO A 99 -21.63 4.84 15.77
C PRO A 99 -21.02 3.45 15.57
N LEU A 100 -19.71 3.41 15.34
CA LEU A 100 -18.96 2.18 15.18
C LEU A 100 -18.11 1.92 16.41
N LEU A 101 -18.30 0.75 17.03
CA LEU A 101 -17.50 0.26 18.14
C LEU A 101 -16.56 -0.84 17.63
N ARG A 102 -15.26 -0.65 17.85
CA ARG A 102 -14.21 -1.58 17.45
C ARG A 102 -14.33 -2.04 15.99
N TYR A 103 -14.49 -1.07 15.08
CA TYR A 103 -14.59 -1.35 13.66
C TYR A 103 -13.25 -1.82 13.11
N ARG A 104 -13.22 -3.01 12.56
CA ARG A 104 -12.04 -3.63 11.94
C ARG A 104 -11.85 -3.07 10.54
N THR A 105 -10.80 -2.26 10.34
CA THR A 105 -10.54 -1.62 9.03
C THR A 105 -9.99 -2.57 7.99
N ARG A 106 -9.43 -3.69 8.43
CA ARG A 106 -8.62 -4.63 7.66
C ARG A 106 -7.25 -4.09 7.25
N ASP A 107 -6.94 -2.85 7.51
CA ASP A 107 -5.65 -2.26 7.20
C ASP A 107 -4.62 -2.66 8.25
N ILE A 108 -3.44 -3.08 7.80
CA ILE A 108 -2.34 -3.47 8.68
C ILE A 108 -1.46 -2.25 8.97
N CYS A 109 -1.36 -1.89 10.24
CA CYS A 109 -0.64 -0.71 10.71
C CYS A 109 0.19 -1.01 11.95
N VAL A 110 0.94 0.01 12.38
CA VAL A 110 1.61 0.09 13.70
C VAL A 110 1.15 1.38 14.36
N LEU A 111 0.87 1.34 15.66
CA LEU A 111 0.61 2.54 16.47
C LEU A 111 1.84 2.90 17.32
N SER A 112 2.04 4.20 17.54
CA SER A 112 3.09 4.73 18.39
C SER A 112 2.61 5.96 19.17
N ARG A 113 2.84 5.95 20.49
CA ARG A 113 2.60 7.08 21.39
C ARG A 113 3.86 7.90 21.67
N LYS A 114 4.96 7.61 20.96
CA LYS A 114 6.20 8.38 21.11
C LYS A 114 5.95 9.84 20.70
N PRO A 115 6.41 10.81 21.52
CA PRO A 115 6.28 12.23 21.20
C PRO A 115 6.81 12.53 19.81
N CYS A 116 6.10 13.36 19.06
CA CYS A 116 6.51 13.82 17.75
C CYS A 116 7.26 15.16 17.89
N SER A 117 8.33 15.34 17.11
CA SER A 117 9.07 16.61 17.03
C SER A 117 8.22 17.82 16.61
N CYS A 118 7.08 17.57 15.97
CA CYS A 118 6.10 18.64 15.67
C CYS A 118 5.36 19.19 16.92
N GLY A 119 5.59 18.60 18.11
CA GLY A 119 4.96 18.98 19.38
C GLY A 119 3.59 18.34 19.66
N ARG A 120 3.00 17.58 18.73
CA ARG A 120 1.74 16.88 18.97
C ARG A 120 1.96 15.64 19.84
N THR A 121 1.01 15.39 20.73
CA THR A 121 1.00 14.23 21.64
C THR A 121 0.06 13.11 21.20
N HIS A 122 -0.71 13.32 20.14
CA HIS A 122 -1.64 12.35 19.57
C HIS A 122 -0.90 11.07 19.15
N VAL A 123 -1.57 9.93 19.30
CA VAL A 123 -1.11 8.66 18.76
C VAL A 123 -0.83 8.80 17.26
N LYS A 124 0.29 8.28 16.82
CA LYS A 124 0.61 8.17 15.39
C LYS A 124 0.37 6.75 14.90
N MET A 125 -0.22 6.64 13.75
CA MET A 125 -0.25 5.41 12.96
C MET A 125 0.78 5.46 11.84
N SER A 126 1.33 4.30 11.50
CA SER A 126 2.08 4.14 10.25
C SER A 126 1.15 4.27 9.05
N ARG A 127 1.72 4.41 7.86
CA ARG A 127 0.95 4.12 6.66
C ARG A 127 0.42 2.69 6.70
N PRO A 128 -0.75 2.42 6.10
CA PRO A 128 -1.18 1.04 5.85
C PRO A 128 -0.10 0.28 5.07
N MET A 129 0.32 -0.86 5.60
CA MET A 129 1.33 -1.75 5.00
C MET A 129 0.71 -2.84 4.14
N GLY A 130 -0.60 -2.83 3.99
CA GLY A 130 -1.43 -3.80 3.28
C GLY A 130 -2.74 -4.02 4.04
N ARG A 131 -3.54 -4.95 3.57
CA ARG A 131 -4.81 -5.33 4.20
C ARG A 131 -4.75 -6.77 4.69
N SER A 132 -5.42 -7.07 5.79
CA SER A 132 -5.51 -8.45 6.32
C SER A 132 -6.34 -9.36 5.41
N ASP A 133 -7.30 -8.79 4.65
CA ASP A 133 -8.13 -9.50 3.68
C ASP A 133 -7.50 -9.59 2.26
N ASP A 134 -6.47 -8.79 1.95
CA ASP A 134 -5.67 -8.91 0.73
C ASP A 134 -4.44 -9.80 0.92
N MET A 135 -4.24 -10.30 2.12
CA MET A 135 -3.11 -11.18 2.43
C MET A 135 -3.31 -12.54 1.78
N LEU A 136 -2.31 -12.95 1.03
CA LEU A 136 -2.25 -14.25 0.40
C LEU A 136 -1.39 -15.20 1.22
N VAL A 137 -1.90 -16.36 1.55
CA VAL A 137 -1.06 -17.45 2.07
C VAL A 137 -0.62 -18.30 0.88
N VAL A 138 0.66 -18.25 0.56
CA VAL A 138 1.25 -19.03 -0.54
C VAL A 138 2.35 -19.91 0.03
N LYS A 139 2.19 -21.22 -0.05
CA LYS A 139 3.14 -22.20 0.55
C LYS A 139 3.42 -21.96 2.03
N GLY A 140 2.41 -21.53 2.79
CA GLY A 140 2.55 -21.21 4.22
C GLY A 140 3.22 -19.86 4.53
N VAL A 141 3.49 -19.04 3.53
CA VAL A 141 4.07 -17.69 3.70
C VAL A 141 3.01 -16.64 3.41
N ASN A 142 2.92 -15.64 4.28
CA ASN A 142 2.05 -14.49 4.11
C ASN A 142 2.66 -13.52 3.10
N VAL A 143 1.97 -13.33 1.97
CA VAL A 143 2.37 -12.43 0.89
C VAL A 143 1.36 -11.30 0.79
N PHE A 144 1.84 -10.06 0.78
CA PHE A 144 1.00 -8.88 0.58
C PHE A 144 1.28 -8.28 -0.81
N PRO A 145 0.24 -7.90 -1.56
CA PRO A 145 0.41 -7.22 -2.85
C PRO A 145 1.32 -5.99 -2.78
N SER A 146 1.29 -5.24 -1.67
CA SER A 146 2.15 -4.08 -1.43
C SER A 146 3.65 -4.40 -1.42
N GLN A 147 4.05 -5.60 -0.98
CA GLN A 147 5.45 -6.03 -1.03
C GLN A 147 5.93 -6.21 -2.48
N ILE A 148 5.06 -6.77 -3.32
CA ILE A 148 5.35 -6.95 -4.75
C ILE A 148 5.46 -5.56 -5.42
N GLU A 149 4.52 -4.67 -5.13
CA GLU A 149 4.52 -3.31 -5.66
C GLU A 149 5.80 -2.53 -5.30
N THR A 150 6.24 -2.64 -4.04
CA THR A 150 7.50 -2.02 -3.59
C THR A 150 8.68 -2.48 -4.44
N VAL A 151 8.82 -3.80 -4.66
CA VAL A 151 9.90 -4.34 -5.48
C VAL A 151 9.82 -3.82 -6.92
N LEU A 152 8.63 -3.77 -7.52
CA LEU A 152 8.45 -3.29 -8.89
C LEU A 152 8.89 -1.83 -9.03
N LEU A 153 8.48 -0.96 -8.09
CA LEU A 153 8.85 0.45 -8.08
C LEU A 153 10.37 0.65 -7.89
N GLU A 154 10.99 -0.08 -6.95
CA GLU A 154 12.45 -0.04 -6.73
C GLU A 154 13.24 -0.47 -7.95
N GLN A 155 12.69 -1.36 -8.76
CA GLN A 155 13.30 -1.82 -10.01
C GLN A 155 12.92 -0.96 -11.24
N GLY A 156 12.18 0.15 -11.03
CA GLY A 156 11.81 1.09 -12.08
C GLY A 156 10.66 0.65 -12.99
N TYR A 157 9.86 -0.32 -12.57
CA TYR A 157 8.68 -0.75 -13.30
C TYR A 157 7.44 0.09 -12.93
N ALA A 158 6.51 0.18 -13.89
CA ALA A 158 5.21 0.79 -13.62
C ALA A 158 4.36 -0.07 -12.67
N VAL A 159 3.45 0.55 -11.92
CA VAL A 159 2.54 -0.11 -10.96
C VAL A 159 1.37 -0.87 -11.62
N ASN A 160 1.49 -1.19 -12.91
CA ASN A 160 0.51 -1.99 -13.63
C ASN A 160 0.95 -3.45 -13.61
N TYR A 161 0.45 -4.18 -12.65
CA TYR A 161 0.79 -5.59 -12.46
C TYR A 161 -0.43 -6.40 -12.02
N GLN A 162 -0.34 -7.71 -12.18
CA GLN A 162 -1.34 -8.68 -11.76
C GLN A 162 -0.68 -9.84 -11.06
N ILE A 163 -1.24 -10.23 -9.92
CA ILE A 163 -0.79 -11.36 -9.11
C ILE A 163 -1.72 -12.53 -9.39
N ILE A 164 -1.16 -13.65 -9.78
CA ILE A 164 -1.92 -14.86 -10.06
C ILE A 164 -1.46 -15.94 -9.07
N VAL A 165 -2.39 -16.43 -8.26
CA VAL A 165 -2.16 -17.57 -7.38
C VAL A 165 -2.92 -18.76 -7.91
N ASP A 166 -2.26 -19.90 -8.01
CA ASP A 166 -2.87 -21.14 -8.48
C ASP A 166 -2.35 -22.32 -7.66
N ARG A 167 -2.98 -23.47 -7.78
CA ARG A 167 -2.55 -24.73 -7.15
C ARG A 167 -2.32 -25.79 -8.19
N VAL A 168 -1.05 -26.13 -8.38
CA VAL A 168 -0.61 -27.15 -9.36
C VAL A 168 0.05 -28.29 -8.59
N ASN A 169 -0.42 -29.53 -8.82
CA ASN A 169 0.11 -30.73 -8.15
C ASN A 169 0.15 -30.60 -6.61
N ASN A 170 -0.93 -30.09 -6.00
CA ASN A 170 -1.06 -29.85 -4.56
C ASN A 170 -0.05 -28.83 -3.99
N SER A 171 0.61 -28.05 -4.82
CA SER A 171 1.51 -26.97 -4.39
C SER A 171 1.03 -25.63 -4.93
N ASP A 172 0.99 -24.62 -4.07
CA ASP A 172 0.65 -23.27 -4.47
C ASP A 172 1.73 -22.70 -5.39
N THR A 173 1.32 -21.97 -6.40
CA THR A 173 2.19 -21.23 -7.32
C THR A 173 1.84 -19.75 -7.27
N LEU A 174 2.86 -18.90 -7.35
CA LEU A 174 2.75 -17.45 -7.42
C LEU A 174 3.35 -17.00 -8.74
N GLU A 175 2.57 -16.29 -9.53
CA GLU A 175 3.01 -15.68 -10.78
C GLU A 175 2.65 -14.19 -10.76
N VAL A 176 3.57 -13.33 -11.20
CA VAL A 176 3.37 -11.88 -11.26
C VAL A 176 3.55 -11.44 -12.71
N HIS A 177 2.48 -10.90 -13.30
CA HIS A 177 2.52 -10.26 -14.61
C HIS A 177 2.77 -8.78 -14.42
N VAL A 178 3.76 -8.23 -15.13
CA VAL A 178 4.16 -6.83 -15.01
C VAL A 178 4.17 -6.19 -16.39
N GLU A 179 3.42 -5.10 -16.55
CA GLU A 179 3.47 -4.35 -17.80
C GLU A 179 4.80 -3.61 -17.97
N MET A 180 5.39 -3.78 -19.15
CA MET A 180 6.51 -2.96 -19.56
C MET A 180 6.04 -1.55 -19.92
N THR A 181 6.91 -0.55 -19.75
CA THR A 181 6.66 0.77 -20.34
C THR A 181 6.84 0.69 -21.86
N PRO A 182 6.25 1.62 -22.64
CA PRO A 182 6.47 1.66 -24.09
C PRO A 182 7.94 1.70 -24.48
N GLU A 183 8.77 2.39 -23.69
CA GLU A 183 10.21 2.51 -23.90
C GLU A 183 10.91 1.15 -23.68
N MET A 184 10.60 0.48 -22.57
CA MET A 184 11.14 -0.86 -22.28
C MET A 184 10.74 -1.88 -23.37
N PHE A 185 9.50 -1.76 -23.87
CA PHE A 185 8.99 -2.69 -24.87
C PHE A 185 9.68 -2.50 -26.23
N SER A 186 10.01 -1.25 -26.62
CA SER A 186 10.68 -0.97 -27.90
C SER A 186 12.17 -1.34 -27.86
N ASP A 187 12.86 -1.05 -26.76
CA ASP A 187 14.31 -1.04 -26.72
C ASP A 187 14.92 -2.34 -26.14
N GLN A 188 14.14 -3.11 -25.39
CA GLN A 188 14.69 -4.20 -24.56
C GLN A 188 14.07 -5.58 -24.84
N LEU A 189 13.35 -5.79 -25.93
CA LEU A 189 12.75 -7.10 -26.26
C LEU A 189 13.75 -8.26 -26.24
N SER A 190 15.00 -8.01 -26.61
CA SER A 190 16.08 -9.02 -26.59
C SER A 190 16.56 -9.37 -25.16
N HIS A 191 16.22 -8.54 -24.15
CA HIS A 191 16.68 -8.70 -22.77
C HIS A 191 15.57 -9.10 -21.79
N VAL A 192 14.34 -9.36 -22.27
CA VAL A 192 13.17 -9.66 -21.44
C VAL A 192 13.44 -10.81 -20.45
N ALA A 193 14.07 -11.88 -20.90
CA ALA A 193 14.38 -13.02 -20.04
C ALA A 193 15.35 -12.68 -18.89
N GLU A 194 16.30 -11.77 -19.13
CA GLU A 194 17.24 -11.33 -18.08
C GLU A 194 16.52 -10.40 -17.10
N MET A 195 15.66 -9.51 -17.59
CA MET A 195 14.83 -8.63 -16.75
C MET A 195 13.87 -9.44 -15.87
N GLU A 196 13.19 -10.45 -16.42
CA GLU A 196 12.34 -11.37 -15.64
C GLU A 196 13.14 -12.08 -14.55
N LYS A 197 14.35 -12.55 -14.86
CA LYS A 197 15.22 -13.22 -13.90
C LYS A 197 15.67 -12.30 -12.77
N GLN A 198 15.98 -11.04 -13.07
CA GLN A 198 16.33 -10.02 -12.05
C GLN A 198 15.14 -9.76 -11.12
N LEU A 199 13.94 -9.57 -11.68
CA LEU A 199 12.72 -9.39 -10.88
C LEU A 199 12.39 -10.62 -10.01
N VAL A 200 12.55 -11.83 -10.53
CA VAL A 200 12.40 -13.07 -9.75
C VAL A 200 13.34 -13.06 -8.55
N GLY A 201 14.60 -12.65 -8.74
CA GLY A 201 15.58 -12.53 -7.67
C GLY A 201 15.16 -11.51 -6.60
N ALA A 202 14.74 -10.32 -7.01
CA ALA A 202 14.30 -9.25 -6.11
C ALA A 202 13.03 -9.65 -5.34
N LEU A 203 12.03 -10.21 -6.02
CA LEU A 203 10.81 -10.71 -5.38
C LEU A 203 11.10 -11.84 -4.39
N LYS A 204 12.00 -12.77 -4.73
CA LYS A 204 12.39 -13.84 -3.81
C LYS A 204 13.07 -13.30 -2.56
N ALA A 205 13.90 -12.28 -2.68
CA ALA A 205 14.56 -11.64 -1.54
C ALA A 205 13.53 -10.96 -0.60
N MET A 206 12.51 -10.31 -1.17
CA MET A 206 11.45 -9.62 -0.40
C MET A 206 10.45 -10.58 0.23
N LEU A 207 9.98 -11.58 -0.53
CA LEU A 207 8.86 -12.45 -0.14
C LEU A 207 9.29 -13.72 0.60
N GLY A 208 10.56 -14.11 0.48
CA GLY A 208 11.07 -15.40 1.00
C GLY A 208 10.63 -16.63 0.21
N ILE A 209 9.82 -16.46 -0.84
CA ILE A 209 9.34 -17.54 -1.72
C ILE A 209 9.61 -17.22 -3.19
N TYR A 210 9.58 -18.25 -4.02
CA TYR A 210 9.71 -18.09 -5.46
C TYR A 210 8.40 -17.60 -6.07
N ALA A 211 8.47 -16.51 -6.82
CA ALA A 211 7.42 -16.01 -7.68
C ALA A 211 7.90 -16.04 -9.13
N LYS A 212 7.11 -16.62 -10.02
CA LYS A 212 7.37 -16.54 -11.45
C LYS A 212 6.99 -15.14 -11.94
N VAL A 213 7.82 -14.54 -12.77
CA VAL A 213 7.55 -13.24 -13.38
C VAL A 213 7.30 -13.40 -14.86
N ARG A 214 6.38 -12.61 -15.40
CA ARG A 214 6.19 -12.40 -16.84
C ARG A 214 6.09 -10.93 -17.12
N LEU A 215 6.96 -10.44 -17.96
CA LEU A 215 6.84 -9.11 -18.53
C LEU A 215 5.86 -9.17 -19.73
N VAL A 216 4.86 -8.32 -19.69
CA VAL A 216 3.79 -8.28 -20.69
C VAL A 216 3.77 -6.95 -21.43
N ALA A 217 3.16 -6.93 -22.61
CA ALA A 217 3.10 -5.72 -23.44
C ALA A 217 2.38 -4.56 -22.74
N PRO A 218 2.73 -3.31 -23.05
CA PRO A 218 2.02 -2.15 -22.52
C PRO A 218 0.51 -2.22 -22.79
N LYS A 219 -0.30 -1.85 -21.79
CA LYS A 219 -1.78 -1.86 -21.83
C LYS A 219 -2.42 -3.24 -22.04
N SER A 220 -1.69 -4.32 -21.75
CA SER A 220 -2.23 -5.69 -21.85
C SER A 220 -2.98 -6.14 -20.59
N ILE A 221 -2.75 -5.51 -19.44
CA ILE A 221 -3.51 -5.76 -18.21
C ILE A 221 -4.76 -4.87 -18.22
N GLU A 222 -5.92 -5.48 -18.04
CA GLU A 222 -7.20 -4.78 -18.01
C GLU A 222 -7.22 -3.73 -16.89
N ARG A 223 -7.74 -2.53 -17.21
CA ARG A 223 -7.90 -1.45 -16.24
C ARG A 223 -9.27 -1.56 -15.59
N SER A 224 -9.29 -1.58 -14.27
CA SER A 224 -10.55 -1.51 -13.52
C SER A 224 -11.01 -0.05 -13.39
N GLU A 225 -12.32 0.18 -13.45
CA GLU A 225 -12.90 1.43 -13.01
C GLU A 225 -12.89 1.46 -11.47
N GLY A 226 -12.13 2.38 -10.87
CA GLY A 226 -11.91 2.48 -9.43
C GLY A 226 -10.63 1.77 -8.96
N LYS A 227 -10.66 1.10 -7.80
CA LYS A 227 -9.48 0.42 -7.25
C LYS A 227 -9.02 -0.72 -8.15
N ALA A 228 -7.71 -0.78 -8.40
CA ALA A 228 -7.12 -1.80 -9.25
C ALA A 228 -7.32 -3.22 -8.68
N VAL A 229 -7.95 -4.11 -9.46
CA VAL A 229 -8.04 -5.53 -9.13
C VAL A 229 -6.74 -6.21 -9.54
N ARG A 230 -5.84 -6.37 -8.59
CA ARG A 230 -4.49 -6.89 -8.85
C ARG A 230 -4.35 -8.38 -8.60
N LEU A 231 -5.31 -9.00 -7.89
CA LEU A 231 -5.26 -10.40 -7.49
C LEU A 231 -6.23 -11.26 -8.28
N ILE A 232 -5.70 -12.36 -8.83
CA ILE A 232 -6.47 -13.47 -9.38
C ILE A 232 -6.10 -14.74 -8.61
N ASP A 233 -6.95 -15.15 -7.69
CA ASP A 233 -6.79 -16.45 -7.01
C ASP A 233 -7.58 -17.50 -7.78
N LYS A 234 -6.85 -18.44 -8.40
CA LYS A 234 -7.41 -19.55 -9.19
C LYS A 234 -7.56 -20.84 -8.38
N ARG A 235 -7.13 -20.81 -7.13
CA ARG A 235 -7.23 -21.99 -6.27
C ARG A 235 -8.69 -22.31 -6.02
N LYS A 236 -9.10 -23.53 -6.32
CA LYS A 236 -10.41 -24.05 -5.90
C LYS A 236 -10.29 -24.42 -4.42
N ILE A 237 -10.87 -23.63 -3.57
CA ILE A 237 -11.01 -23.88 -2.13
C ILE A 237 -12.30 -24.65 -1.91
#